data_6b6e7c8baab6f49af3975ccb8b53cf86
#
_entry.id   6b6e7c8baab6f49af3975ccb8b53cf86
#
_cell.length_a   1.000
_cell.length_b   1.000
_cell.length_c   1.000
_cell.angle_alpha   90.00
_cell.angle_beta   90.00
_cell.angle_gamma   90.00
#
_symmetry.space_group_name_H-M   'P 1'
#
loop_
_entity.id
_entity.type
_entity.pdbx_description
1 polymer ?
#
loop_
_entity_poly.entity_id
_entity_poly.type
_entity_poly.pdbx_seq_one_letter_code
_entity_poly.pdbx_strand_id
1 'polypeptide(L)'
;RLSTLKEVKLNKLYPKLSFLIIDDFENFRSSLRLMLSSFGAQKIDTSSTAEDAITKCTYDSYDVILCDFNLGHGQNGQQILEELRIKKRLKHTHIFIMITAETSKDVVLGAREYQPDGYVAKPITRTVLEQRLGQLLTQQQILKPINREIDLENYAKAITLCQQELENGTRYKSWCYQTLAKLYGLLGDTSNATKIYRDVLTTRELPWARLG
;
A
#
# COMPACT_ATOMS: atom_id res chain seq x y z
N ARG A 1 16.31 -26.01 3.98
CA ARG A 1 17.20 -24.82 4.16
C ARG A 1 16.31 -23.59 4.05
N LEU A 2 15.98 -23.00 5.19
CA LEU A 2 15.33 -21.70 5.27
C LEU A 2 16.21 -20.72 4.51
N SER A 3 15.69 -20.17 3.41
CA SER A 3 16.34 -19.05 2.74
C SER A 3 16.42 -17.96 3.79
N THR A 4 17.63 -17.59 4.15
CA THR A 4 17.93 -16.44 5.00
C THR A 4 17.23 -15.24 4.36
N LEU A 5 16.12 -14.84 4.97
CA LEU A 5 15.46 -13.57 4.69
C LEU A 5 16.55 -12.51 4.83
N LYS A 6 16.99 -11.93 3.71
CA LYS A 6 17.89 -10.79 3.74
C LYS A 6 17.18 -9.71 4.55
N GLU A 7 17.69 -9.47 5.74
CA GLU A 7 17.17 -8.41 6.60
C GLU A 7 17.18 -7.09 5.81
N VAL A 8 16.01 -6.51 5.63
CA VAL A 8 15.88 -5.26 4.88
C VAL A 8 16.51 -4.14 5.73
N LYS A 9 17.59 -3.59 5.24
CA LYS A 9 18.28 -2.47 5.91
C LYS A 9 17.54 -1.18 5.62
N LEU A 10 16.53 -0.90 6.42
CA LEU A 10 15.65 0.28 6.26
C LEU A 10 16.43 1.61 6.26
N ASN A 11 17.45 1.72 7.10
CA ASN A 11 18.29 2.92 7.16
C ASN A 11 18.99 3.26 5.82
N LYS A 12 19.25 2.25 4.99
CA LYS A 12 19.82 2.46 3.65
C LYS A 12 18.74 2.73 2.60
N LEU A 13 17.50 2.42 2.92
CA LEU A 13 16.37 2.57 2.00
C LEU A 13 15.79 3.99 2.04
N TYR A 14 15.58 4.55 3.24
CA TYR A 14 14.95 5.86 3.41
C TYR A 14 15.56 6.98 2.57
N PRO A 15 16.91 7.12 2.47
CA PRO A 15 17.48 8.20 1.66
C PRO A 15 17.17 8.12 0.16
N LYS A 16 16.82 6.94 -0.33
CA LYS A 16 16.52 6.68 -1.75
C LYS A 16 15.06 6.85 -2.11
N LEU A 17 14.18 6.83 -1.11
CA LEU A 17 12.74 6.88 -1.32
C LEU A 17 12.25 8.32 -1.45
N SER A 18 11.25 8.51 -2.29
CA SER A 18 10.50 9.77 -2.40
C SER A 18 9.17 9.66 -1.67
N PHE A 19 8.86 10.68 -0.88
CA PHE A 19 7.67 10.75 -0.03
C PHE A 19 6.80 11.93 -0.44
N LEU A 20 5.49 11.75 -0.41
CA LEU A 20 4.50 12.82 -0.50
C LEU A 20 3.60 12.77 0.73
N ILE A 21 3.50 13.89 1.44
CA ILE A 21 2.59 14.07 2.58
C ILE A 21 1.43 14.94 2.12
N ILE A 22 0.21 14.43 2.26
CA ILE A 22 -1.03 15.13 1.88
C ILE A 22 -1.87 15.34 3.13
N ASP A 23 -1.97 16.57 3.58
CA ASP A 23 -2.76 16.98 4.74
C ASP A 23 -3.04 18.48 4.63
N ASP A 24 -4.25 18.91 4.95
CA ASP A 24 -4.63 20.33 4.92
C ASP A 24 -4.06 21.14 6.09
N PHE A 25 -3.54 20.47 7.13
CA PHE A 25 -2.99 21.09 8.33
C PHE A 25 -1.47 21.24 8.25
N GLU A 26 -0.99 22.48 8.18
CA GLU A 26 0.44 22.77 8.01
C GLU A 26 1.30 22.20 9.15
N ASN A 27 0.86 22.36 10.39
CA ASN A 27 1.60 21.84 11.55
C ASN A 27 1.73 20.32 11.51
N PHE A 28 0.73 19.62 11.03
CA PHE A 28 0.77 18.17 10.89
C PHE A 28 1.70 17.74 9.76
N ARG A 29 1.66 18.43 8.61
CA ARG A 29 2.63 18.18 7.52
C ARG A 29 4.06 18.37 7.99
N SER A 30 4.33 19.45 8.72
CA SER A 30 5.67 19.75 9.27
C SER A 30 6.12 18.67 10.27
N SER A 31 5.23 18.24 11.14
CA SER A 31 5.49 17.17 12.10
C SER A 31 5.85 15.84 11.41
N LEU A 32 5.08 15.42 10.41
CA LEU A 32 5.37 14.22 9.63
C LEU A 32 6.69 14.33 8.88
N ARG A 33 6.96 15.49 8.29
CA ARG A 33 8.25 15.74 7.60
C ARG A 33 9.42 15.55 8.54
N LEU A 34 9.35 16.08 9.77
CA LEU A 34 10.39 15.92 10.77
C LEU A 34 10.58 14.45 11.16
N MET A 35 9.49 13.71 11.34
CA MET A 35 9.56 12.28 11.65
C MET A 35 10.25 11.51 10.52
N LEU A 36 9.82 11.70 9.28
CA LEU A 36 10.41 11.03 8.12
C LEU A 36 11.90 11.39 7.95
N SER A 37 12.25 12.65 8.14
CA SER A 37 13.66 13.11 8.10
C SER A 37 14.48 12.42 9.18
N SER A 38 13.92 12.21 10.37
CA SER A 38 14.61 11.50 11.46
C SER A 38 14.87 10.02 11.15
N PHE A 39 14.10 9.42 10.24
CA PHE A 39 14.33 8.05 9.76
C PHE A 39 15.39 7.98 8.65
N GLY A 40 15.76 9.11 8.09
CA GLY A 40 16.74 9.21 7.01
C GLY A 40 16.17 9.62 5.66
N ALA A 41 14.87 9.90 5.56
CA ALA A 41 14.26 10.38 4.33
C ALA A 41 14.81 11.75 3.92
N GLN A 42 15.15 11.90 2.64
CA GLN A 42 15.73 13.12 2.08
C GLN A 42 14.83 13.80 1.05
N LYS A 43 13.98 13.02 0.37
CA LYS A 43 13.08 13.50 -0.68
C LYS A 43 11.66 13.50 -0.17
N ILE A 44 11.19 14.63 0.34
CA ILE A 44 9.87 14.78 0.95
C ILE A 44 9.18 16.00 0.35
N ASP A 45 8.08 15.78 -0.36
CA ASP A 45 7.19 16.81 -0.82
C ASP A 45 5.91 16.82 0.02
N THR A 46 5.20 17.94 0.00
CA THR A 46 3.93 18.09 0.72
C THR A 46 2.88 18.73 -0.16
N SER A 47 1.62 18.40 0.09
CA SER A 47 0.45 19.01 -0.54
C SER A 47 -0.61 19.28 0.51
N SER A 48 -1.29 20.42 0.39
CA SER A 48 -2.37 20.80 1.29
C SER A 48 -3.76 20.51 0.74
N THR A 49 -3.87 20.18 -0.55
CA THR A 49 -5.12 19.91 -1.24
C THR A 49 -5.03 18.65 -2.09
N ALA A 50 -6.17 18.04 -2.37
CA ALA A 50 -6.26 16.91 -3.28
C ALA A 50 -5.80 17.28 -4.69
N GLU A 51 -6.21 18.43 -5.20
CA GLU A 51 -5.85 18.91 -6.53
C GLU A 51 -4.33 19.04 -6.70
N ASP A 52 -3.66 19.68 -5.75
CA ASP A 52 -2.20 19.83 -5.76
C ASP A 52 -1.49 18.47 -5.67
N ALA A 53 -1.99 17.57 -4.82
CA ALA A 53 -1.43 16.22 -4.70
C ALA A 53 -1.53 15.42 -6.01
N ILE A 54 -2.68 15.47 -6.67
CA ILE A 54 -2.89 14.79 -7.95
C ILE A 54 -2.00 15.39 -9.03
N THR A 55 -1.86 16.70 -9.06
CA THR A 55 -0.96 17.41 -9.97
C THR A 55 0.49 16.96 -9.76
N LYS A 56 0.95 16.91 -8.52
CA LYS A 56 2.32 16.42 -8.21
C LYS A 56 2.52 14.98 -8.66
N CYS A 57 1.57 14.10 -8.40
CA CYS A 57 1.64 12.69 -8.82
C CYS A 57 1.53 12.51 -10.34
N THR A 58 1.08 13.50 -11.08
CA THR A 58 1.06 13.51 -12.54
C THR A 58 2.46 13.72 -13.12
N TYR A 59 3.24 14.59 -12.52
CA TYR A 59 4.58 14.96 -13.01
C TYR A 59 5.71 14.23 -12.31
N ASP A 60 5.50 13.82 -11.07
CA ASP A 60 6.49 13.11 -10.26
C ASP A 60 5.96 11.75 -9.80
N SER A 61 6.89 10.83 -9.53
CA SER A 61 6.60 9.52 -8.97
C SER A 61 7.03 9.49 -7.51
N TYR A 62 6.13 9.04 -6.63
CA TYR A 62 6.41 8.92 -5.20
C TYR A 62 6.38 7.45 -4.78
N ASP A 63 7.42 7.04 -4.05
CA ASP A 63 7.50 5.67 -3.52
C ASP A 63 6.52 5.46 -2.37
N VAL A 64 6.30 6.49 -1.55
CA VAL A 64 5.42 6.44 -0.38
C VAL A 64 4.56 7.71 -0.33
N ILE A 65 3.25 7.53 -0.26
CA ILE A 65 2.28 8.60 -0.05
C ILE A 65 1.63 8.41 1.32
N LEU A 66 1.66 9.46 2.15
CA LEU A 66 0.91 9.53 3.41
C LEU A 66 -0.19 10.56 3.23
N CYS A 67 -1.43 10.14 3.27
CA CYS A 67 -2.58 10.98 2.95
C CYS A 67 -3.61 10.97 4.06
N ASP A 68 -3.96 12.15 4.58
CA ASP A 68 -5.11 12.30 5.46
C ASP A 68 -6.39 11.91 4.71
N PHE A 69 -7.25 11.18 5.37
CA PHE A 69 -8.56 10.84 4.83
C PHE A 69 -9.42 12.09 4.63
N ASN A 70 -9.43 12.98 5.61
CA ASN A 70 -10.23 14.19 5.59
C ASN A 70 -9.38 15.42 5.26
N LEU A 71 -9.56 15.98 4.08
CA LEU A 71 -8.86 17.17 3.60
C LEU A 71 -9.74 18.43 3.65
N GLY A 72 -10.85 18.39 4.37
CA GLY A 72 -11.77 19.50 4.49
C GLY A 72 -12.69 19.63 3.27
N HIS A 73 -12.27 20.38 2.27
CA HIS A 73 -13.04 20.60 1.04
C HIS A 73 -12.52 19.76 -0.13
N GLY A 74 -13.42 19.38 -1.03
CA GLY A 74 -13.08 18.61 -2.22
C GLY A 74 -12.98 17.11 -1.96
N GLN A 75 -12.09 16.44 -2.68
CA GLN A 75 -11.89 15.00 -2.56
C GLN A 75 -11.28 14.62 -1.20
N ASN A 76 -11.72 13.48 -0.65
CA ASN A 76 -11.08 12.86 0.51
C ASN A 76 -9.92 11.95 0.10
N GLY A 77 -9.20 11.42 1.08
CA GLY A 77 -8.04 10.55 0.84
C GLY A 77 -8.37 9.28 0.04
N GLN A 78 -9.56 8.70 0.23
CA GLN A 78 -9.99 7.53 -0.53
C GLN A 78 -10.21 7.87 -2.01
N GLN A 79 -10.81 9.00 -2.29
CA GLN A 79 -11.02 9.47 -3.66
C GLN A 79 -9.69 9.78 -4.38
N ILE A 80 -8.72 10.32 -3.66
CA ILE A 80 -7.36 10.53 -4.18
C ILE A 80 -6.72 9.19 -4.56
N LEU A 81 -6.77 8.20 -3.66
CA LEU A 81 -6.24 6.87 -3.90
C LEU A 81 -6.86 6.24 -5.17
N GLU A 82 -8.18 6.28 -5.27
CA GLU A 82 -8.91 5.73 -6.42
C GLU A 82 -8.50 6.41 -7.71
N GLU A 83 -8.44 7.74 -7.73
CA GLU A 83 -8.03 8.49 -8.92
C GLU A 83 -6.61 8.17 -9.35
N LEU A 84 -5.67 8.12 -8.41
CA LEU A 84 -4.28 7.79 -8.70
C LEU A 84 -4.11 6.37 -9.24
N ARG A 85 -4.88 5.41 -8.71
CA ARG A 85 -4.86 4.03 -9.21
C ARG A 85 -5.49 3.93 -10.62
N ILE A 86 -6.64 4.52 -10.83
CA ILE A 86 -7.35 4.50 -12.12
C ILE A 86 -6.49 5.16 -13.21
N LYS A 87 -5.86 6.27 -12.92
CA LYS A 87 -4.99 6.99 -13.85
C LYS A 87 -3.58 6.39 -13.96
N LYS A 88 -3.31 5.29 -13.27
CA LYS A 88 -2.00 4.62 -13.22
C LYS A 88 -0.85 5.54 -12.80
N ARG A 89 -1.15 6.48 -11.89
CA ARG A 89 -0.16 7.39 -11.28
C ARG A 89 0.43 6.84 -9.98
N LEU A 90 -0.23 5.84 -9.40
CA LEU A 90 0.24 5.10 -8.24
C LEU A 90 0.42 3.64 -8.64
N LYS A 91 1.66 3.17 -8.68
CA LYS A 91 2.00 1.80 -9.04
C LYS A 91 1.85 0.85 -7.86
N HIS A 92 1.77 -0.45 -8.13
CA HIS A 92 1.71 -1.49 -7.09
C HIS A 92 3.04 -1.62 -6.33
N THR A 93 4.15 -1.17 -6.92
CA THR A 93 5.46 -1.06 -6.26
C THR A 93 5.57 0.14 -5.31
N HIS A 94 4.58 1.02 -5.29
CA HIS A 94 4.49 2.16 -4.37
C HIS A 94 3.59 1.85 -3.18
N ILE A 95 3.72 2.62 -2.11
CA ILE A 95 2.96 2.47 -0.86
C ILE A 95 2.06 3.69 -0.68
N PHE A 96 0.78 3.44 -0.39
CA PHE A 96 -0.17 4.46 0.02
C PHE A 96 -0.65 4.19 1.44
N ILE A 97 -0.40 5.12 2.35
CA ILE A 97 -0.82 5.05 3.75
C ILE A 97 -1.92 6.06 3.99
N MET A 98 -3.07 5.59 4.44
CA MET A 98 -4.19 6.43 4.85
C MET A 98 -4.02 6.83 6.31
N ILE A 99 -4.09 8.13 6.57
CA ILE A 99 -4.07 8.68 7.92
C ILE A 99 -5.51 9.04 8.31
N THR A 100 -5.95 8.54 9.46
CA THR A 100 -7.33 8.65 9.89
C THR A 100 -7.43 9.27 11.28
N ALA A 101 -8.53 9.98 11.54
CA ALA A 101 -8.89 10.31 12.91
C ALA A 101 -9.31 9.02 13.64
N GLU A 102 -9.02 8.93 14.93
CA GLU A 102 -9.27 7.74 15.76
C GLU A 102 -10.74 7.27 15.73
N THR A 103 -11.67 8.17 15.41
CA THR A 103 -13.12 7.93 15.39
C THR A 103 -13.70 7.63 14.00
N SER A 104 -12.88 7.57 12.94
CA SER A 104 -13.36 7.38 11.57
C SER A 104 -13.74 5.93 11.30
N LYS A 105 -14.96 5.55 11.65
CA LYS A 105 -15.54 4.24 11.34
C LYS A 105 -15.74 4.01 9.84
N ASP A 106 -15.93 5.08 9.08
CA ASP A 106 -16.24 5.03 7.63
C ASP A 106 -15.06 4.55 6.79
N VAL A 107 -13.84 4.66 7.27
CA VAL A 107 -12.62 4.25 6.56
C VAL A 107 -12.39 2.75 6.60
N VAL A 108 -12.90 2.07 7.63
CA VAL A 108 -12.63 0.63 7.89
C VAL A 108 -13.70 -0.27 7.25
N LEU A 109 -14.85 0.28 6.85
CA LEU A 109 -16.07 -0.49 6.51
C LEU A 109 -16.24 -0.83 5.04
N GLY A 110 -15.24 -0.58 4.17
CA GLY A 110 -15.44 -0.87 2.75
C GLY A 110 -14.49 -1.95 2.24
N ALA A 111 -15.03 -3.08 1.83
CA ALA A 111 -14.47 -3.90 0.78
C ALA A 111 -14.48 -3.09 -0.52
N ARG A 112 -13.62 -2.09 -0.61
CA ARG A 112 -13.49 -1.28 -1.81
C ARG A 112 -12.44 -1.92 -2.70
N GLU A 113 -12.65 -1.82 -4.01
CA GLU A 113 -11.72 -2.32 -5.01
C GLU A 113 -10.31 -1.75 -4.81
N TYR A 114 -10.22 -0.46 -4.44
CA TYR A 114 -8.96 0.22 -4.18
C TYR A 114 -8.78 0.43 -2.68
N GLN A 115 -7.77 -0.24 -2.12
CA GLN A 115 -7.44 -0.12 -0.71
C GLN A 115 -6.05 0.46 -0.52
N PRO A 116 -5.83 1.26 0.54
CA PRO A 116 -4.48 1.67 0.91
C PRO A 116 -3.68 0.46 1.39
N ASP A 117 -2.36 0.57 1.33
CA ASP A 117 -1.45 -0.48 1.83
C ASP A 117 -1.45 -0.56 3.36
N GLY A 118 -1.78 0.53 4.03
CA GLY A 118 -1.90 0.58 5.46
C GLY A 118 -2.66 1.79 5.96
N TYR A 119 -3.03 1.74 7.24
CA TYR A 119 -3.71 2.81 7.96
C TYR A 119 -2.90 3.21 9.19
N VAL A 120 -2.84 4.51 9.48
CA VAL A 120 -2.28 5.04 10.72
C VAL A 120 -3.27 6.01 11.34
N ALA A 121 -3.64 5.79 12.60
CA ALA A 121 -4.57 6.65 13.30
C ALA A 121 -3.86 7.84 13.96
N LYS A 122 -4.48 9.01 13.93
CA LYS A 122 -4.05 10.18 14.71
C LYS A 122 -4.43 10.00 16.20
N PRO A 123 -3.62 10.45 17.15
CA PRO A 123 -2.34 11.14 17.00
C PRO A 123 -1.21 10.17 16.60
N ILE A 124 -0.31 10.62 15.72
CA ILE A 124 0.82 9.82 15.25
C ILE A 124 2.06 10.13 16.08
N THR A 125 2.67 9.10 16.66
CA THR A 125 3.98 9.20 17.29
C THR A 125 5.07 8.75 16.33
N ARG A 126 6.28 9.25 16.54
CA ARG A 126 7.46 8.84 15.78
C ARG A 126 7.65 7.32 15.78
N THR A 127 7.54 6.70 16.96
CA THR A 127 7.71 5.24 17.12
C THR A 127 6.68 4.43 16.35
N VAL A 128 5.41 4.82 16.42
CA VAL A 128 4.32 4.13 15.70
C VAL A 128 4.51 4.27 14.19
N LEU A 129 4.84 5.47 13.71
CA LEU A 129 5.07 5.70 12.28
C LEU A 129 6.28 4.90 11.78
N GLU A 130 7.40 4.91 12.51
CA GLU A 130 8.60 4.16 12.16
C GLU A 130 8.32 2.66 12.05
N GLN A 131 7.62 2.11 13.01
CA GLN A 131 7.25 0.70 13.03
C GLN A 131 6.33 0.34 11.86
N ARG A 132 5.30 1.14 11.63
CA ARG A 132 4.33 0.87 10.55
C ARG A 132 4.96 0.99 9.16
N LEU A 133 5.72 2.05 8.93
CA LEU A 133 6.49 2.23 7.69
C LEU A 133 7.49 1.09 7.48
N GLY A 134 8.23 0.73 8.52
CA GLY A 134 9.19 -0.37 8.46
C GLY A 134 8.55 -1.69 8.04
N GLN A 135 7.39 -2.02 8.57
CA GLN A 135 6.63 -3.21 8.19
C GLN A 135 6.20 -3.17 6.72
N LEU A 136 5.65 -2.05 6.27
CA LEU A 136 5.19 -1.89 4.88
C LEU A 136 6.34 -1.87 3.88
N LEU A 137 7.43 -1.20 4.20
CA LEU A 137 8.63 -1.16 3.36
C LEU A 137 9.28 -2.54 3.24
N THR A 138 9.35 -3.28 4.33
CA THR A 138 9.86 -4.66 4.33
C THR A 138 9.01 -5.56 3.45
N GLN A 139 7.69 -5.52 3.61
CA GLN A 139 6.76 -6.28 2.77
C GLN A 139 6.92 -5.92 1.30
N GLN A 140 6.98 -4.63 0.98
CA GLN A 140 7.12 -4.17 -0.41
C GLN A 140 8.44 -4.65 -1.03
N GLN A 141 9.54 -4.64 -0.29
CA GLN A 141 10.81 -5.16 -0.80
C GLN A 141 10.76 -6.65 -1.13
N ILE A 142 10.10 -7.44 -0.30
CA ILE A 142 9.97 -8.89 -0.50
C ILE A 142 9.04 -9.19 -1.69
N LEU A 143 7.92 -8.47 -1.79
CA LEU A 143 6.90 -8.70 -2.82
C LEU A 143 7.13 -7.88 -4.11
N LYS A 144 8.18 -7.07 -4.14
CA LYS A 144 8.50 -6.22 -5.29
C LYS A 144 8.56 -6.95 -6.63
N PRO A 145 9.15 -8.15 -6.75
CA PRO A 145 9.15 -8.88 -8.01
C PRO A 145 7.74 -9.15 -8.56
N ILE A 146 6.81 -9.48 -7.67
CA ILE A 146 5.40 -9.72 -8.04
C ILE A 146 4.73 -8.40 -8.45
N ASN A 147 4.85 -7.38 -7.62
CA ASN A 147 4.23 -6.07 -7.88
C ASN A 147 4.77 -5.42 -9.16
N ARG A 148 6.04 -5.61 -9.47
CA ARG A 148 6.63 -5.13 -10.73
C ARG A 148 5.97 -5.77 -11.94
N GLU A 149 5.72 -7.07 -11.92
CA GLU A 149 5.05 -7.76 -13.02
C GLU A 149 3.58 -7.32 -13.14
N ILE A 150 2.92 -7.02 -12.03
CA ILE A 150 1.57 -6.45 -12.03
C ILE A 150 1.58 -5.06 -12.70
N ASP A 151 2.53 -4.21 -12.36
CA ASP A 151 2.67 -2.88 -12.97
C ASP A 151 2.94 -2.95 -14.49
N LEU A 152 3.64 -3.99 -14.93
CA LEU A 152 3.89 -4.27 -16.34
C LEU A 152 2.73 -5.00 -17.04
N GLU A 153 1.66 -5.30 -16.32
CA GLU A 153 0.51 -6.08 -16.80
C GLU A 153 0.87 -7.51 -17.25
N ASN A 154 2.00 -8.03 -16.78
CA ASN A 154 2.41 -9.42 -16.99
C ASN A 154 1.76 -10.34 -15.95
N TYR A 155 0.45 -10.46 -16.01
CA TYR A 155 -0.35 -11.13 -14.97
C TYR A 155 -0.03 -12.63 -14.83
N ALA A 156 0.21 -13.32 -15.91
CA ALA A 156 0.59 -14.74 -15.87
C ALA A 156 1.91 -14.95 -15.12
N LYS A 157 2.90 -14.08 -15.35
CA LYS A 157 4.18 -14.13 -14.64
C LYS A 157 4.02 -13.74 -13.17
N ALA A 158 3.20 -12.75 -12.88
CA ALA A 158 2.86 -12.36 -11.51
C ALA A 158 2.23 -13.53 -10.73
N ILE A 159 1.32 -14.27 -11.36
CA ILE A 159 0.70 -15.48 -10.79
C ILE A 159 1.77 -16.52 -10.46
N THR A 160 2.66 -16.81 -11.39
CA THR A 160 3.74 -17.79 -11.18
C THR A 160 4.63 -17.40 -10.00
N LEU A 161 5.05 -16.12 -9.91
CA LEU A 161 5.87 -15.61 -8.82
C LEU A 161 5.13 -15.67 -7.48
N CYS A 162 3.84 -15.38 -7.49
CA CYS A 162 2.99 -15.44 -6.30
C CYS A 162 2.85 -16.87 -5.77
N GLN A 163 2.68 -17.84 -6.66
CA GLN A 163 2.64 -19.27 -6.32
C GLN A 163 3.98 -19.74 -5.75
N GLN A 164 5.10 -19.32 -6.33
CA GLN A 164 6.43 -19.63 -5.82
C GLN A 164 6.65 -19.05 -4.42
N GLU A 165 6.17 -17.84 -4.16
CA GLU A 165 6.23 -17.21 -2.83
C GLU A 165 5.47 -18.06 -1.80
N LEU A 166 4.28 -18.54 -2.15
CA LEU A 166 3.49 -19.44 -1.28
C LEU A 166 4.22 -20.77 -1.02
N GLU A 167 4.79 -21.38 -2.04
CA GLU A 167 5.54 -22.64 -1.91
C GLU A 167 6.77 -22.50 -1.01
N ASN A 168 7.41 -21.32 -1.01
CA ASN A 168 8.57 -21.02 -0.20
C ASN A 168 8.23 -20.71 1.27
N GLY A 169 6.96 -20.75 1.65
CA GLY A 169 6.55 -20.57 3.04
C GLY A 169 6.59 -19.12 3.52
N THR A 170 6.08 -18.20 2.72
CA THR A 170 6.03 -16.77 3.03
C THR A 170 5.15 -16.44 4.23
N ARG A 171 5.51 -15.38 4.97
CA ARG A 171 4.64 -14.78 5.99
C ARG A 171 3.47 -13.99 5.40
N TYR A 172 3.51 -13.67 4.10
CA TYR A 172 2.51 -12.87 3.41
C TYR A 172 1.49 -13.73 2.65
N LYS A 173 1.10 -14.85 3.21
CA LYS A 173 0.15 -15.79 2.60
C LYS A 173 -1.18 -15.14 2.24
N SER A 174 -1.74 -14.36 3.18
CA SER A 174 -3.01 -13.65 2.95
C SER A 174 -2.92 -12.71 1.75
N TRP A 175 -1.86 -11.93 1.67
CA TRP A 175 -1.60 -11.05 0.54
C TRP A 175 -1.47 -11.83 -0.78
N CYS A 176 -0.75 -12.95 -0.77
CA CYS A 176 -0.56 -13.79 -1.95
C CYS A 176 -1.88 -14.36 -2.45
N TYR A 177 -2.71 -14.90 -1.58
CA TYR A 177 -4.02 -15.45 -1.97
C TYR A 177 -4.95 -14.36 -2.50
N GLN A 178 -5.01 -13.21 -1.85
CA GLN A 178 -5.80 -12.08 -2.30
C GLN A 178 -5.34 -11.59 -3.68
N THR A 179 -4.02 -11.52 -3.89
CA THR A 179 -3.43 -11.11 -5.16
C THR A 179 -3.71 -12.13 -6.27
N LEU A 180 -3.56 -13.42 -5.99
CA LEU A 180 -3.90 -14.49 -6.96
C LEU A 180 -5.35 -14.40 -7.40
N ALA A 181 -6.29 -14.23 -6.46
CA ALA A 181 -7.70 -14.09 -6.80
C ALA A 181 -7.95 -12.92 -7.75
N LYS A 182 -7.34 -11.76 -7.48
CA LYS A 182 -7.44 -10.58 -8.36
C LYS A 182 -6.82 -10.84 -9.74
N LEU A 183 -5.65 -11.46 -9.79
CA LEU A 183 -4.94 -11.74 -11.04
C LEU A 183 -5.71 -12.72 -11.93
N TYR A 184 -6.25 -13.79 -11.36
CA TYR A 184 -7.11 -14.71 -12.09
C TYR A 184 -8.38 -14.03 -12.60
N GLY A 185 -8.96 -13.14 -11.79
CA GLY A 185 -10.10 -12.32 -12.22
C GLY A 185 -9.76 -11.43 -13.41
N LEU A 186 -8.60 -10.79 -13.42
CA LEU A 186 -8.13 -9.95 -14.52
C LEU A 186 -7.88 -10.75 -15.81
N LEU A 187 -7.49 -12.01 -15.70
CA LEU A 187 -7.33 -12.91 -16.85
C LEU A 187 -8.66 -13.55 -17.30
N GLY A 188 -9.77 -13.26 -16.62
CA GLY A 188 -11.05 -13.88 -16.90
C GLY A 188 -11.16 -15.33 -16.44
N ASP A 189 -10.20 -15.82 -15.65
CA ASP A 189 -10.19 -17.17 -15.10
C ASP A 189 -10.99 -17.23 -13.79
N THR A 190 -12.31 -17.18 -13.92
CA THR A 190 -13.23 -17.19 -12.77
C THR A 190 -13.19 -18.51 -12.00
N SER A 191 -12.88 -19.61 -12.65
CA SER A 191 -12.76 -20.94 -12.01
C SER A 191 -11.63 -20.96 -10.98
N ASN A 192 -10.43 -20.55 -11.36
CA ASN A 192 -9.29 -20.46 -10.44
C ASN A 192 -9.49 -19.37 -9.38
N ALA A 193 -10.06 -18.22 -9.72
CA ALA A 193 -10.38 -17.19 -8.74
C ALA A 193 -11.34 -17.73 -7.67
N THR A 194 -12.42 -18.40 -8.07
CA THR A 194 -13.39 -19.02 -7.16
C THR A 194 -12.74 -20.08 -6.27
N LYS A 195 -11.86 -20.90 -6.84
CA LYS A 195 -11.11 -21.91 -6.09
C LYS A 195 -10.25 -21.30 -4.99
N ILE A 196 -9.55 -20.21 -5.27
CA ILE A 196 -8.76 -19.48 -4.26
C ILE A 196 -9.64 -18.99 -3.11
N TYR A 197 -10.76 -18.35 -3.39
CA TYR A 197 -11.70 -17.89 -2.34
C TYR A 197 -12.22 -19.06 -1.51
N ARG A 198 -12.58 -20.18 -2.15
CA ARG A 198 -13.07 -21.38 -1.47
C ARG A 198 -12.01 -22.02 -0.58
N ASP A 199 -10.79 -22.19 -1.09
CA ASP A 199 -9.68 -22.78 -0.34
C ASP A 199 -9.32 -21.94 0.89
N VAL A 200 -9.34 -20.62 0.77
CA VAL A 200 -9.08 -19.71 1.87
C VAL A 200 -10.20 -19.74 2.93
N LEU A 201 -11.46 -19.77 2.50
CA LEU A 201 -12.63 -19.86 3.41
C LEU A 201 -12.67 -21.18 4.18
N THR A 202 -12.19 -22.28 3.58
CA THR A 202 -12.16 -23.60 4.27
C THR A 202 -11.01 -23.74 5.24
N THR A 203 -9.87 -23.08 4.99
CA THR A 203 -8.68 -23.18 5.84
C THR A 203 -8.64 -22.12 6.92
N ARG A 204 -9.09 -20.90 6.64
CA ARG A 204 -9.16 -19.76 7.56
C ARG A 204 -10.26 -18.82 7.13
N GLU A 205 -11.05 -18.34 8.06
CA GLU A 205 -11.98 -17.25 7.84
C GLU A 205 -11.24 -15.92 7.72
N LEU A 206 -10.70 -15.61 6.54
CA LEU A 206 -10.09 -14.32 6.27
C LEU A 206 -11.18 -13.32 5.86
N PRO A 207 -11.26 -12.13 6.50
CA PRO A 207 -12.34 -11.17 6.24
C PRO A 207 -12.48 -10.77 4.76
N TRP A 208 -11.37 -10.61 4.03
CA TRP A 208 -11.40 -10.24 2.62
C TRP A 208 -12.00 -11.33 1.71
N ALA A 209 -11.87 -12.61 2.07
CA ALA A 209 -12.36 -13.72 1.27
C ALA A 209 -13.89 -13.84 1.28
N ARG A 210 -14.54 -13.29 2.31
CA ARG A 210 -16.01 -13.25 2.42
C ARG A 210 -16.65 -12.19 1.53
N LEU A 211 -15.85 -11.28 0.99
CA LEU A 211 -16.30 -10.11 0.25
C LEU A 211 -16.09 -10.25 -1.27
N GLY A 212 -15.49 -11.36 -1.70
CA GLY A 212 -15.18 -11.67 -3.10
C GLY A 212 -16.32 -12.33 -3.90
#